data_e5bf8f78600767a563b6656b578cf198
#
_entry.id   e5bf8f78600767a563b6656b578cf198
#
_cell.length_a   1.000
_cell.length_b   1.000
_cell.length_c   1.000
_cell.angle_alpha   90.00
_cell.angle_beta   90.00
_cell.angle_gamma   90.00
#
_symmetry.space_group_name_H-M   'P 1'
#
loop_
_entity.id
_entity.type
_entity.pdbx_description
1 polymer ?
#
loop_
_entity_poly.entity_id
_entity_poly.type
_entity_poly.pdbx_seq_one_letter_code
_entity_poly.pdbx_strand_id
1 'polypeptide(L)'
;MREFLIPGILSEGGAAASAGNPSAVAGLQPVNPADVPGWDALVMAHARGSLFHSTAWAKTLQGAYGLRPVYFLTGQPDGRSALLPLMEVNSWITGRRGIALPYTDECEPLYSDPASIQRLLQAALEYGRSRGWKSVEWRGGRELFEGAPPSLAFYTHSVALEADEERVFARLESSVRRAIRKAEKSGVTVTISQSLAAMKVFYKLQCQTRRKHGLPPQPFAFFKNIFEHILTRNLGMIAIASHQQRPIAASVYFQMGARAVYKYGASDEAFQHLRGANVVMWEAIKWHARNGAKTLHLGRTSLGNEGLRRFKLGWGATEQKIEYVKYDLRHNRYVTETDETTGWYNRVFNILPMGLSRLIGAVLYRHCA
;
A
#
# COMPACT_ATOMS: atom_id res chain seq x y z
N MET A 1 25.93 -14.68 -27.75
CA MET A 1 25.10 -13.84 -26.87
C MET A 1 24.00 -14.73 -26.34
N ARG A 2 24.08 -15.14 -25.08
CA ARG A 2 23.03 -15.96 -24.44
C ARG A 2 21.88 -15.01 -24.09
N GLU A 3 20.69 -15.29 -24.62
CA GLU A 3 19.46 -14.60 -24.32
C GLU A 3 19.21 -14.63 -22.80
N PHE A 4 19.12 -13.46 -22.18
CA PHE A 4 18.82 -13.32 -20.76
C PHE A 4 17.30 -13.38 -20.59
N LEU A 5 16.73 -14.57 -20.70
CA LEU A 5 15.37 -14.82 -20.25
C LEU A 5 15.39 -14.94 -18.71
N ILE A 6 14.54 -14.23 -18.03
CA ILE A 6 14.30 -14.43 -16.60
C ILE A 6 13.66 -15.81 -16.48
N PRO A 7 14.23 -16.78 -15.74
CA PRO A 7 13.59 -18.07 -15.54
C PRO A 7 12.21 -17.88 -14.94
N GLY A 8 11.17 -18.42 -15.60
CA GLY A 8 9.77 -18.33 -15.14
C GLY A 8 8.93 -17.23 -15.79
N ILE A 9 9.44 -16.45 -16.74
CA ILE A 9 8.64 -15.43 -17.45
C ILE A 9 7.97 -15.94 -18.72
N LEU A 10 8.32 -17.14 -19.21
CA LEU A 10 7.60 -17.78 -20.32
C LEU A 10 7.54 -19.29 -20.09
N SER A 11 6.34 -19.85 -19.97
CA SER A 11 6.10 -21.25 -20.28
C SER A 11 5.90 -21.38 -21.79
N GLU A 12 6.54 -22.37 -22.40
CA GLU A 12 6.37 -22.72 -23.81
C GLU A 12 4.91 -23.13 -24.12
N GLY A 13 4.11 -22.16 -24.60
CA GLY A 13 2.90 -22.42 -25.34
C GLY A 13 3.23 -22.29 -26.82
N GLY A 14 3.41 -23.43 -27.51
CA GLY A 14 3.83 -23.46 -28.90
C GLY A 14 2.87 -22.71 -29.84
N ALA A 15 3.36 -21.59 -30.35
CA ALA A 15 3.04 -21.01 -31.64
C ALA A 15 4.21 -20.11 -31.99
N ALA A 16 4.82 -20.29 -33.16
CA ALA A 16 5.92 -19.50 -33.66
C ALA A 16 5.57 -18.01 -33.68
N ALA A 17 5.92 -17.30 -32.60
CA ALA A 17 5.88 -15.85 -32.56
C ALA A 17 7.17 -15.34 -33.25
N SER A 18 7.01 -14.57 -34.30
CA SER A 18 8.05 -13.85 -35.02
C SER A 18 9.01 -13.18 -34.05
N ALA A 19 10.29 -13.38 -34.24
CA ALA A 19 11.39 -12.77 -33.49
C ALA A 19 11.17 -11.27 -33.38
N GLY A 20 10.68 -10.80 -32.22
CA GLY A 20 10.52 -9.39 -31.92
C GLY A 20 11.88 -8.70 -31.97
N ASN A 21 11.97 -7.65 -32.74
CA ASN A 21 13.14 -6.86 -33.01
C ASN A 21 13.85 -6.44 -31.70
N PRO A 22 15.09 -6.87 -31.40
CA PRO A 22 15.78 -6.48 -30.15
C PRO A 22 16.00 -4.97 -30.00
N SER A 23 15.83 -4.18 -31.05
CA SER A 23 15.88 -2.71 -30.99
C SER A 23 14.70 -2.04 -30.28
N ALA A 24 13.60 -2.74 -29.99
CA ALA A 24 12.39 -2.14 -29.43
C ALA A 24 12.45 -1.91 -27.91
N VAL A 25 13.43 -2.50 -27.21
CA VAL A 25 13.63 -2.35 -25.75
C VAL A 25 14.65 -1.26 -25.41
N ALA A 26 15.60 -1.02 -26.33
CA ALA A 26 16.62 0.03 -26.19
C ALA A 26 15.96 1.40 -26.33
N GLY A 27 15.47 1.98 -25.22
CA GLY A 27 14.93 3.34 -25.21
C GLY A 27 13.81 3.64 -24.23
N LEU A 28 13.23 2.65 -23.57
CA LEU A 28 12.21 2.90 -22.53
C LEU A 28 12.85 3.51 -21.30
N GLN A 29 12.75 4.83 -21.15
CA GLN A 29 13.25 5.55 -20.00
C GLN A 29 12.15 5.66 -18.93
N PRO A 30 12.53 5.55 -17.63
CA PRO A 30 11.56 5.77 -16.58
C PRO A 30 11.15 7.23 -16.50
N VAL A 31 9.90 7.45 -16.14
CA VAL A 31 9.30 8.77 -15.95
C VAL A 31 8.95 8.99 -14.48
N ASN A 32 8.87 10.26 -14.08
CA ASN A 32 8.23 10.64 -12.84
C ASN A 32 6.74 10.93 -13.14
N PRO A 33 5.78 10.28 -12.47
CA PRO A 33 4.35 10.53 -12.68
C PRO A 33 3.95 11.99 -12.57
N ALA A 34 4.66 12.77 -11.74
CA ALA A 34 4.38 14.18 -11.54
C ALA A 34 4.67 15.05 -12.76
N ASP A 35 5.53 14.59 -13.67
CA ASP A 35 5.99 15.32 -14.83
C ASP A 35 5.22 14.92 -16.13
N VAL A 36 4.28 13.95 -16.02
CA VAL A 36 3.49 13.45 -17.14
C VAL A 36 2.07 14.03 -17.07
N PRO A 37 1.67 14.91 -17.99
CA PRO A 37 0.30 15.42 -18.04
C PRO A 37 -0.73 14.29 -18.20
N GLY A 38 -1.87 14.40 -17.49
CA GLY A 38 -2.94 13.41 -17.59
C GLY A 38 -2.68 12.08 -16.88
N TRP A 39 -1.58 11.94 -16.13
CA TRP A 39 -1.21 10.68 -15.45
C TRP A 39 -2.33 10.08 -14.60
N ASP A 40 -2.95 10.87 -13.73
CA ASP A 40 -4.00 10.36 -12.82
C ASP A 40 -5.25 9.91 -13.59
N ALA A 41 -5.56 10.53 -14.73
CA ALA A 41 -6.64 10.09 -15.63
C ALA A 41 -6.32 8.74 -16.30
N LEU A 42 -5.07 8.54 -16.74
CA LEU A 42 -4.60 7.25 -17.27
C LEU A 42 -4.74 6.16 -16.22
N VAL A 43 -4.32 6.42 -14.98
CA VAL A 43 -4.46 5.47 -13.87
C VAL A 43 -5.92 5.13 -13.59
N MET A 44 -6.82 6.14 -13.59
CA MET A 44 -8.25 5.94 -13.35
C MET A 44 -8.97 5.19 -14.47
N ALA A 45 -8.50 5.29 -15.70
CA ALA A 45 -9.05 4.55 -16.84
C ALA A 45 -8.80 3.04 -16.73
N HIS A 46 -7.79 2.62 -15.97
CA HIS A 46 -7.49 1.20 -15.79
C HIS A 46 -8.26 0.59 -14.61
N ALA A 47 -8.94 -0.54 -14.83
CA ALA A 47 -9.79 -1.20 -13.83
C ALA A 47 -9.07 -1.54 -12.51
N ARG A 48 -7.75 -1.81 -12.55
CA ARG A 48 -6.90 -2.07 -11.37
C ARG A 48 -6.18 -0.83 -10.86
N GLY A 49 -6.37 0.33 -11.49
CA GLY A 49 -5.80 1.59 -11.04
C GLY A 49 -6.19 1.93 -9.60
N SER A 50 -5.26 2.47 -8.83
CA SER A 50 -5.47 2.83 -7.43
C SER A 50 -4.71 4.10 -7.08
N LEU A 51 -5.00 4.67 -5.90
CA LEU A 51 -4.26 5.82 -5.39
C LEU A 51 -2.74 5.59 -5.38
N PHE A 52 -2.31 4.37 -5.16
CA PHE A 52 -0.88 4.06 -5.10
C PHE A 52 -0.15 4.27 -6.44
N HIS A 53 -0.86 4.17 -7.57
CA HIS A 53 -0.30 4.47 -8.90
C HIS A 53 -0.27 5.96 -9.22
N SER A 54 -0.95 6.81 -8.43
CA SER A 54 -1.17 8.22 -8.71
C SER A 54 0.05 9.11 -8.48
N THR A 55 -0.01 10.30 -9.06
CA THR A 55 0.94 11.38 -8.78
C THR A 55 0.96 11.76 -7.29
N ALA A 56 -0.17 11.66 -6.60
CA ALA A 56 -0.30 12.01 -5.19
C ALA A 56 0.56 11.09 -4.31
N TRP A 57 0.55 9.77 -4.56
CA TRP A 57 1.36 8.83 -3.80
C TRP A 57 2.86 8.97 -4.12
N ALA A 58 3.22 9.14 -5.40
CA ALA A 58 4.60 9.37 -5.81
C ALA A 58 5.19 10.61 -5.11
N LYS A 59 4.47 11.75 -5.12
CA LYS A 59 4.86 12.98 -4.41
C LYS A 59 4.97 12.77 -2.91
N THR A 60 4.05 12.01 -2.32
CA THR A 60 4.07 11.68 -0.87
C THR A 60 5.36 10.93 -0.50
N LEU A 61 5.75 9.91 -1.26
CA LEU A 61 6.95 9.13 -0.98
C LEU A 61 8.24 9.93 -1.26
N GLN A 62 8.25 10.71 -2.32
CA GLN A 62 9.37 11.58 -2.66
C GLN A 62 9.58 12.67 -1.59
N GLY A 63 8.52 13.38 -1.20
CA GLY A 63 8.60 14.44 -0.20
C GLY A 63 8.92 13.96 1.21
N ALA A 64 8.42 12.77 1.58
CA ALA A 64 8.61 12.23 2.93
C ALA A 64 9.98 11.56 3.14
N TYR A 65 10.47 10.86 2.13
CA TYR A 65 11.62 9.95 2.27
C TYR A 65 12.74 10.20 1.25
N GLY A 66 12.52 11.10 0.29
CA GLY A 66 13.48 11.37 -0.79
C GLY A 66 13.59 10.19 -1.79
N LEU A 67 12.57 9.34 -1.87
CA LEU A 67 12.56 8.22 -2.81
C LEU A 67 12.39 8.75 -4.24
N ARG A 68 13.11 8.18 -5.19
CA ARG A 68 13.02 8.59 -6.59
C ARG A 68 11.96 7.79 -7.33
N PRO A 69 10.95 8.42 -7.93
CA PRO A 69 10.02 7.76 -8.84
C PRO A 69 10.75 7.20 -10.06
N VAL A 70 10.47 5.95 -10.40
CA VAL A 70 11.03 5.23 -11.55
C VAL A 70 9.88 4.42 -12.16
N TYR A 71 8.98 5.11 -12.84
CA TYR A 71 7.82 4.47 -13.44
C TYR A 71 8.07 4.24 -14.92
N PHE A 72 7.76 3.05 -15.39
CA PHE A 72 7.83 2.75 -16.81
C PHE A 72 6.42 2.77 -17.40
N LEU A 73 6.27 3.40 -18.54
CA LEU A 73 5.00 3.55 -19.24
C LEU A 73 5.20 3.22 -20.72
N THR A 74 4.33 2.40 -21.29
CA THR A 74 4.16 2.31 -22.74
C THR A 74 2.76 2.79 -23.10
N GLY A 75 2.66 3.53 -24.20
CA GLY A 75 1.39 3.82 -24.87
C GLY A 75 1.44 3.24 -26.28
N GLN A 76 0.34 2.62 -26.72
CA GLN A 76 0.15 2.18 -28.09
C GLN A 76 -0.83 3.13 -28.80
N PRO A 77 -0.69 3.30 -30.14
CA PRO A 77 -1.62 4.14 -30.91
C PRO A 77 -3.09 3.70 -30.82
N ASP A 78 -3.33 2.43 -30.48
CA ASP A 78 -4.65 1.82 -30.29
C ASP A 78 -5.23 2.01 -28.86
N GLY A 79 -4.58 2.86 -28.03
CA GLY A 79 -5.00 3.16 -26.65
C GLY A 79 -4.57 2.12 -25.62
N ARG A 80 -3.91 1.02 -26.03
CA ARG A 80 -3.35 0.06 -25.06
C ARG A 80 -2.15 0.68 -24.35
N SER A 81 -2.14 0.56 -23.04
CA SER A 81 -1.05 1.06 -22.21
C SER A 81 -0.63 0.02 -21.17
N ALA A 82 0.63 0.04 -20.81
CA ALA A 82 1.12 -0.68 -19.66
C ALA A 82 1.94 0.28 -18.78
N LEU A 83 1.79 0.14 -17.46
CA LEU A 83 2.44 0.94 -16.44
C LEU A 83 3.05 0.02 -15.38
N LEU A 84 4.34 0.17 -15.17
CA LEU A 84 5.09 -0.52 -14.11
C LEU A 84 5.58 0.50 -13.10
N PRO A 85 4.96 0.58 -11.90
CA PRO A 85 5.33 1.55 -10.89
C PRO A 85 6.47 1.04 -10.02
N LEU A 86 7.59 1.77 -9.97
CA LEU A 86 8.71 1.50 -9.08
C LEU A 86 9.18 2.77 -8.39
N MET A 87 9.78 2.63 -7.22
CA MET A 87 10.58 3.64 -6.53
C MET A 87 12.01 3.15 -6.36
N GLU A 88 12.99 3.99 -6.72
CA GLU A 88 14.39 3.74 -6.36
C GLU A 88 14.59 4.14 -4.89
N VAL A 89 15.00 3.17 -4.09
CA VAL A 89 15.50 3.38 -2.74
C VAL A 89 17.01 3.43 -2.79
N ASN A 90 17.61 4.55 -2.40
CA ASN A 90 19.05 4.67 -2.27
C ASN A 90 19.42 4.76 -0.79
N SER A 91 19.89 3.66 -0.24
CA SER A 91 20.17 3.50 1.19
C SER A 91 21.62 3.09 1.43
N TRP A 92 22.28 3.81 2.30
CA TRP A 92 23.64 3.43 2.74
C TRP A 92 23.62 2.17 3.63
N ILE A 93 22.47 1.82 4.26
CA ILE A 93 22.30 0.62 5.08
C ILE A 93 22.02 -0.60 4.19
N THR A 94 21.00 -0.51 3.33
CA THR A 94 20.48 -1.66 2.56
C THR A 94 20.92 -1.65 1.09
N GLY A 95 21.56 -0.58 0.63
CA GLY A 95 21.99 -0.39 -0.74
C GLY A 95 20.91 0.16 -1.64
N ARG A 96 21.20 0.23 -2.94
CA ARG A 96 20.27 0.70 -3.95
C ARG A 96 19.38 -0.44 -4.44
N ARG A 97 18.07 -0.20 -4.58
CA ARG A 97 17.10 -1.19 -5.05
C ARG A 97 15.86 -0.54 -5.64
N GLY A 98 15.16 -1.26 -6.50
CA GLY A 98 13.83 -0.89 -7.00
C GLY A 98 12.74 -1.61 -6.21
N ILE A 99 11.67 -0.90 -5.84
CA ILE A 99 10.55 -1.49 -5.11
C ILE A 99 9.23 -0.99 -5.72
N ALA A 100 8.31 -1.91 -5.99
CA ALA A 100 6.96 -1.58 -6.42
C ALA A 100 6.20 -0.89 -5.28
N LEU A 101 6.42 0.39 -5.17
CA LEU A 101 5.88 1.38 -4.25
C LEU A 101 5.98 0.99 -2.76
N PRO A 102 7.06 1.42 -2.12
CA PRO A 102 7.23 1.29 -0.67
C PRO A 102 6.00 1.77 0.10
N TYR A 103 5.75 1.15 1.26
CA TYR A 103 4.61 1.48 2.14
C TYR A 103 3.23 1.24 1.51
N THR A 104 3.13 0.50 0.41
CA THR A 104 1.88 -0.07 -0.08
C THR A 104 1.76 -1.53 0.37
N ASP A 105 0.51 -1.99 0.48
CA ASP A 105 0.23 -3.39 0.78
C ASP A 105 0.25 -4.22 -0.50
N GLU A 106 -0.20 -3.62 -1.59
CA GLU A 106 -0.27 -4.19 -2.93
C GLU A 106 -0.18 -3.06 -3.96
N CYS A 107 0.59 -3.26 -5.00
CA CYS A 107 0.67 -2.36 -6.14
C CYS A 107 1.08 -3.16 -7.37
N GLU A 108 0.09 -3.71 -8.04
CA GLU A 108 0.28 -4.50 -9.25
C GLU A 108 0.63 -3.60 -10.44
N PRO A 109 1.40 -4.09 -11.41
CA PRO A 109 1.50 -3.43 -12.70
C PRO A 109 0.13 -3.28 -13.37
N LEU A 110 -0.10 -2.19 -14.07
CA LEU A 110 -1.31 -1.97 -14.85
C LEU A 110 -1.01 -2.27 -16.33
N TYR A 111 -1.77 -3.16 -16.94
CA TYR A 111 -1.58 -3.52 -18.34
C TYR A 111 -2.86 -4.08 -18.94
N SER A 112 -3.02 -3.87 -20.25
CA SER A 112 -4.11 -4.46 -21.05
C SER A 112 -3.60 -5.58 -21.97
N ASP A 113 -2.28 -5.72 -22.10
CA ASP A 113 -1.65 -6.70 -22.98
C ASP A 113 -0.35 -7.24 -22.36
N PRO A 114 -0.19 -8.59 -22.27
CA PRO A 114 0.98 -9.22 -21.65
C PRO A 114 2.31 -8.84 -22.30
N ALA A 115 2.38 -8.63 -23.63
CA ALA A 115 3.63 -8.32 -24.30
C ALA A 115 4.16 -6.93 -23.89
N SER A 116 3.27 -5.96 -23.67
CA SER A 116 3.65 -4.62 -23.23
C SER A 116 4.24 -4.63 -21.81
N ILE A 117 3.63 -5.36 -20.88
CA ILE A 117 4.17 -5.42 -19.51
C ILE A 117 5.49 -6.19 -19.44
N GLN A 118 5.70 -7.22 -20.26
CA GLN A 118 6.97 -7.94 -20.34
C GLN A 118 8.12 -7.02 -20.78
N ARG A 119 7.88 -6.17 -21.78
CA ARG A 119 8.86 -5.14 -22.19
C ARG A 119 9.22 -4.19 -21.06
N LEU A 120 8.22 -3.76 -20.27
CA LEU A 120 8.47 -2.87 -19.12
C LEU A 120 9.25 -3.56 -18.01
N LEU A 121 8.95 -4.83 -17.72
CA LEU A 121 9.72 -5.63 -16.74
C LEU A 121 11.18 -5.75 -17.16
N GLN A 122 11.44 -6.06 -18.43
CA GLN A 122 12.81 -6.13 -18.94
C GLN A 122 13.52 -4.77 -18.85
N ALA A 123 12.89 -3.69 -19.31
CA ALA A 123 13.45 -2.35 -19.23
C ALA A 123 13.77 -1.95 -17.77
N ALA A 124 12.91 -2.31 -16.81
CA ALA A 124 13.15 -2.07 -15.39
C ALA A 124 14.37 -2.83 -14.84
N LEU A 125 14.59 -4.07 -15.29
CA LEU A 125 15.76 -4.85 -14.89
C LEU A 125 17.05 -4.29 -15.50
N GLU A 126 17.03 -3.90 -16.78
CA GLU A 126 18.18 -3.27 -17.47
C GLU A 126 18.53 -1.92 -16.81
N TYR A 127 17.51 -1.10 -16.54
CA TYR A 127 17.69 0.14 -15.80
C TYR A 127 18.26 -0.12 -14.40
N GLY A 128 17.72 -1.10 -13.67
CA GLY A 128 18.21 -1.48 -12.36
C GLY A 128 19.69 -1.88 -12.37
N ARG A 129 20.11 -2.66 -13.37
CA ARG A 129 21.53 -3.03 -13.57
C ARG A 129 22.39 -1.80 -13.84
N SER A 130 21.98 -0.91 -14.74
CA SER A 130 22.72 0.32 -15.06
C SER A 130 22.85 1.25 -13.87
N ARG A 131 21.86 1.23 -12.96
CA ARG A 131 21.85 2.01 -11.71
C ARG A 131 22.57 1.33 -10.54
N GLY A 132 23.03 0.10 -10.72
CA GLY A 132 23.66 -0.69 -9.65
C GLY A 132 22.69 -1.13 -8.55
N TRP A 133 21.42 -1.38 -8.90
CA TRP A 133 20.47 -1.96 -7.95
C TRP A 133 20.89 -3.35 -7.53
N LYS A 134 20.75 -3.64 -6.25
CA LYS A 134 20.96 -4.99 -5.71
C LYS A 134 19.80 -5.93 -6.07
N SER A 135 18.58 -5.39 -6.01
CA SER A 135 17.36 -6.18 -6.22
C SER A 135 16.20 -5.31 -6.72
N VAL A 136 15.20 -5.98 -7.27
CA VAL A 136 13.87 -5.42 -7.56
C VAL A 136 12.83 -6.25 -6.82
N GLU A 137 11.84 -5.58 -6.22
CA GLU A 137 10.71 -6.21 -5.52
C GLU A 137 9.39 -5.76 -6.14
N TRP A 138 8.54 -6.72 -6.48
CA TRP A 138 7.17 -6.50 -6.95
C TRP A 138 6.16 -6.93 -5.88
N ARG A 139 5.11 -6.13 -5.70
CA ARG A 139 4.06 -6.32 -4.69
C ARG A 139 2.72 -6.59 -5.35
N GLY A 140 2.48 -7.83 -5.73
CA GLY A 140 1.35 -8.28 -6.57
C GLY A 140 1.77 -8.55 -8.01
N GLY A 141 0.81 -8.92 -8.88
CA GLY A 141 1.09 -9.31 -10.26
C GLY A 141 1.81 -10.64 -10.36
N ARG A 142 1.48 -11.57 -9.47
CA ARG A 142 2.11 -12.91 -9.38
C ARG A 142 2.06 -13.69 -10.68
N GLU A 143 1.02 -13.49 -11.45
CA GLU A 143 0.80 -14.10 -12.76
C GLU A 143 1.86 -13.74 -13.81
N LEU A 144 2.60 -12.65 -13.60
CA LEU A 144 3.69 -12.22 -14.47
C LEU A 144 5.01 -12.97 -14.22
N PHE A 145 5.08 -13.78 -13.16
CA PHE A 145 6.30 -14.43 -12.67
C PHE A 145 6.06 -15.93 -12.47
N GLU A 146 5.51 -16.59 -13.49
CA GLU A 146 5.24 -18.01 -13.46
C GLU A 146 6.50 -18.83 -13.13
N GLY A 147 6.35 -19.82 -12.24
CA GLY A 147 7.50 -20.65 -11.78
C GLY A 147 8.44 -19.97 -10.77
N ALA A 148 8.38 -18.64 -10.56
CA ALA A 148 9.20 -17.98 -9.54
C ALA A 148 8.71 -18.31 -8.13
N PRO A 149 9.57 -18.56 -7.13
CA PRO A 149 9.13 -18.68 -5.75
C PRO A 149 8.69 -17.31 -5.22
N PRO A 150 7.64 -17.23 -4.39
CA PRO A 150 7.29 -15.99 -3.71
C PRO A 150 8.40 -15.59 -2.73
N SER A 151 8.71 -14.30 -2.67
CA SER A 151 9.61 -13.79 -1.63
C SER A 151 8.90 -13.69 -0.29
N LEU A 152 7.68 -13.16 -0.29
CA LEU A 152 6.79 -13.03 0.87
C LEU A 152 5.36 -13.30 0.44
N ALA A 153 4.52 -13.72 1.38
CA ALA A 153 3.10 -13.92 1.14
C ALA A 153 2.26 -13.36 2.30
N PHE A 154 1.09 -12.82 1.97
CA PHE A 154 0.16 -12.21 2.92
C PHE A 154 -1.28 -12.52 2.52
N TYR A 155 -2.20 -12.38 3.47
CA TYR A 155 -3.62 -12.24 3.15
C TYR A 155 -3.95 -10.77 2.89
N THR A 156 -4.84 -10.51 1.95
CA THR A 156 -5.50 -9.22 1.73
C THR A 156 -7.00 -9.38 1.89
N HIS A 157 -7.69 -8.31 2.27
CA HIS A 157 -9.11 -8.36 2.58
C HIS A 157 -9.80 -7.16 1.97
N SER A 158 -10.94 -7.38 1.33
CA SER A 158 -11.75 -6.34 0.71
C SER A 158 -13.22 -6.46 1.10
N VAL A 159 -13.81 -5.36 1.54
CA VAL A 159 -15.24 -5.25 1.84
C VAL A 159 -15.94 -4.63 0.63
N ALA A 160 -17.00 -5.28 0.16
CA ALA A 160 -17.87 -4.71 -0.85
C ALA A 160 -18.75 -3.62 -0.21
N LEU A 161 -18.79 -2.44 -0.83
CA LEU A 161 -19.55 -1.29 -0.39
C LEU A 161 -20.81 -1.11 -1.24
N GLU A 162 -21.92 -0.83 -0.58
CA GLU A 162 -23.21 -0.55 -1.20
C GLU A 162 -23.82 0.71 -0.54
N ALA A 163 -24.71 1.38 -1.26
CA ALA A 163 -25.41 2.55 -0.74
C ALA A 163 -26.40 2.18 0.39
N ASP A 164 -26.88 0.96 0.39
CA ASP A 164 -27.77 0.40 1.41
C ASP A 164 -26.96 0.01 2.66
N GLU A 165 -26.92 0.92 3.62
CA GLU A 165 -26.17 0.74 4.87
C GLU A 165 -26.70 -0.44 5.70
N GLU A 166 -28.00 -0.71 5.67
CA GLU A 166 -28.60 -1.81 6.43
C GLU A 166 -28.15 -3.16 5.89
N ARG A 167 -28.06 -3.31 4.57
CA ARG A 167 -27.50 -4.50 3.93
C ARG A 167 -26.04 -4.69 4.27
N VAL A 168 -25.24 -3.61 4.24
CA VAL A 168 -23.83 -3.70 4.63
C VAL A 168 -23.72 -4.11 6.10
N PHE A 169 -24.50 -3.48 6.99
CA PHE A 169 -24.50 -3.80 8.42
C PHE A 169 -24.92 -5.23 8.72
N ALA A 170 -25.90 -5.77 7.98
CA ALA A 170 -26.39 -7.14 8.15
C ALA A 170 -25.32 -8.19 7.83
N ARG A 171 -24.40 -7.91 6.89
CA ARG A 171 -23.28 -8.80 6.53
C ARG A 171 -22.14 -8.83 7.55
N LEU A 172 -22.09 -7.86 8.46
CA LEU A 172 -21.09 -7.83 9.53
C LEU A 172 -21.32 -9.00 10.50
N GLU A 173 -20.25 -9.58 11.02
CA GLU A 173 -20.36 -10.54 12.11
C GLU A 173 -21.08 -9.95 13.33
N SER A 174 -21.79 -10.78 14.05
CA SER A 174 -22.54 -10.38 15.25
C SER A 174 -21.67 -9.70 16.31
N SER A 175 -20.42 -10.13 16.42
CA SER A 175 -19.39 -9.54 17.30
C SER A 175 -19.07 -8.09 16.94
N VAL A 176 -18.92 -7.80 15.64
CA VAL A 176 -18.66 -6.45 15.10
C VAL A 176 -19.87 -5.56 15.30
N ARG A 177 -21.07 -6.05 14.95
CA ARG A 177 -22.33 -5.31 15.19
C ARG A 177 -22.51 -4.93 16.65
N ARG A 178 -22.25 -5.87 17.58
CA ARG A 178 -22.31 -5.59 19.02
C ARG A 178 -21.26 -4.57 19.44
N ALA A 179 -20.04 -4.61 18.88
CA ALA A 179 -18.99 -3.66 19.19
C ALA A 179 -19.35 -2.23 18.74
N ILE A 180 -19.93 -2.08 17.55
CA ILE A 180 -20.43 -0.78 17.04
C ILE A 180 -21.52 -0.22 17.98
N ARG A 181 -22.57 -1.02 18.25
CA ARG A 181 -23.67 -0.60 19.14
C ARG A 181 -23.18 -0.28 20.56
N LYS A 182 -22.16 -0.99 21.06
CA LYS A 182 -21.55 -0.68 22.35
C LYS A 182 -20.88 0.69 22.33
N ALA A 183 -20.11 1.01 21.28
CA ALA A 183 -19.45 2.30 21.17
C ALA A 183 -20.48 3.45 21.15
N GLU A 184 -21.53 3.33 20.33
CA GLU A 184 -22.64 4.29 20.23
C GLU A 184 -23.32 4.50 21.59
N LYS A 185 -23.72 3.42 22.27
CA LYS A 185 -24.33 3.46 23.61
C LYS A 185 -23.41 4.06 24.67
N SER A 186 -22.10 3.93 24.50
CA SER A 186 -21.10 4.51 25.41
C SER A 186 -20.83 6.00 25.13
N GLY A 187 -21.57 6.64 24.22
CA GLY A 187 -21.39 8.06 23.90
C GLY A 187 -20.13 8.36 23.06
N VAL A 188 -19.61 7.35 22.34
CA VAL A 188 -18.52 7.59 21.39
C VAL A 188 -19.09 8.23 20.13
N THR A 189 -18.52 9.38 19.76
CA THR A 189 -18.85 10.11 18.53
C THR A 189 -17.73 10.02 17.52
N VAL A 190 -18.07 10.09 16.22
CA VAL A 190 -17.05 10.05 15.14
C VAL A 190 -17.16 11.33 14.32
N THR A 191 -16.00 11.94 14.06
CA THR A 191 -15.87 13.07 13.13
C THR A 191 -14.99 12.66 11.96
N ILE A 192 -15.39 13.07 10.75
CA ILE A 192 -14.62 12.89 9.52
C ILE A 192 -14.00 14.23 9.12
N SER A 193 -12.71 14.24 8.81
CA SER A 193 -11.96 15.45 8.51
C SER A 193 -10.84 15.20 7.52
N GLN A 194 -10.50 16.25 6.77
CA GLN A 194 -9.35 16.27 5.87
C GLN A 194 -8.28 17.29 6.31
N SER A 195 -8.39 17.81 7.54
CA SER A 195 -7.55 18.90 8.03
C SER A 195 -6.18 18.40 8.56
N LEU A 196 -5.19 19.29 8.54
CA LEU A 196 -3.89 19.03 9.18
C LEU A 196 -4.04 18.88 10.72
N ALA A 197 -5.03 19.54 11.34
CA ALA A 197 -5.33 19.37 12.75
C ALA A 197 -5.75 17.94 13.07
N ALA A 198 -6.66 17.36 12.26
CA ALA A 198 -7.07 15.96 12.38
C ALA A 198 -5.87 14.99 12.16
N MET A 199 -4.99 15.30 11.22
CA MET A 199 -3.77 14.52 11.00
C MET A 199 -2.82 14.56 12.22
N LYS A 200 -2.70 15.67 12.90
CA LYS A 200 -1.92 15.78 14.16
C LYS A 200 -2.53 14.93 15.28
N VAL A 201 -3.88 14.92 15.40
CA VAL A 201 -4.59 14.05 16.35
C VAL A 201 -4.32 12.58 16.03
N PHE A 202 -4.52 12.17 14.78
CA PHE A 202 -4.20 10.81 14.33
C PHE A 202 -2.74 10.44 14.66
N TYR A 203 -1.78 11.32 14.34
CA TYR A 203 -0.36 11.05 14.56
C TYR A 203 -0.01 10.82 16.04
N LYS A 204 -0.66 11.57 16.95
CA LYS A 204 -0.49 11.35 18.40
C LYS A 204 -0.91 9.93 18.81
N LEU A 205 -2.09 9.48 18.36
CA LEU A 205 -2.59 8.12 18.61
C LEU A 205 -1.69 7.07 17.92
N GLN A 206 -1.24 7.36 16.70
CA GLN A 206 -0.33 6.46 15.95
C GLN A 206 0.99 6.25 16.69
N CYS A 207 1.57 7.28 17.28
CA CYS A 207 2.78 7.16 18.09
C CYS A 207 2.56 6.22 19.29
N GLN A 208 1.41 6.33 19.97
CA GLN A 208 1.06 5.44 21.08
C GLN A 208 0.90 3.99 20.62
N THR A 209 0.16 3.78 19.53
CA THR A 209 -0.06 2.45 18.93
C THR A 209 1.26 1.82 18.48
N ARG A 210 2.14 2.57 17.82
CA ARG A 210 3.46 2.06 17.40
C ARG A 210 4.33 1.67 18.58
N ARG A 211 4.36 2.48 19.63
CA ARG A 211 5.09 2.16 20.87
C ARG A 211 4.58 0.87 21.49
N LYS A 212 3.26 0.68 21.60
CA LYS A 212 2.65 -0.56 22.11
C LYS A 212 3.15 -1.80 21.35
N HIS A 213 3.32 -1.70 20.04
CA HIS A 213 3.83 -2.78 19.20
C HIS A 213 5.36 -2.88 19.14
N GLY A 214 6.07 -2.07 19.93
CA GLY A 214 7.53 -2.07 19.95
C GLY A 214 8.15 -1.64 18.63
N LEU A 215 7.54 -0.66 17.96
CA LEU A 215 7.98 -0.17 16.66
C LEU A 215 8.13 1.35 16.69
N PRO A 216 9.15 1.92 16.05
CA PRO A 216 9.25 3.37 15.93
C PRO A 216 8.09 3.88 15.04
N PRO A 217 7.51 5.05 15.35
CA PRO A 217 6.52 5.66 14.48
C PRO A 217 7.18 6.19 13.21
N GLN A 218 6.44 6.18 12.10
CA GLN A 218 6.83 6.89 10.89
C GLN A 218 6.97 8.40 11.20
N PRO A 219 7.86 9.12 10.50
CA PRO A 219 8.06 10.56 10.76
C PRO A 219 6.78 11.34 10.46
N PHE A 220 6.53 12.41 11.22
CA PHE A 220 5.36 13.28 10.95
C PHE A 220 5.41 13.89 9.55
N ALA A 221 6.61 14.10 8.98
CA ALA A 221 6.77 14.55 7.60
C ALA A 221 6.03 13.67 6.59
N PHE A 222 6.00 12.34 6.80
CA PHE A 222 5.23 11.44 5.94
C PHE A 222 3.72 11.72 6.00
N PHE A 223 3.17 11.88 7.21
CA PHE A 223 1.75 12.20 7.38
C PHE A 223 1.41 13.62 6.92
N LYS A 224 2.35 14.56 7.02
CA LYS A 224 2.20 15.89 6.46
C LYS A 224 2.13 15.84 4.92
N ASN A 225 2.98 15.03 4.28
CA ASN A 225 2.90 14.82 2.82
C ASN A 225 1.61 14.12 2.39
N ILE A 226 1.08 13.17 3.20
CA ILE A 226 -0.26 12.60 2.96
C ILE A 226 -1.33 13.71 3.00
N PHE A 227 -1.28 14.59 3.99
CA PHE A 227 -2.18 15.74 4.04
C PHE A 227 -2.05 16.60 2.77
N GLU A 228 -0.83 17.03 2.42
CA GLU A 228 -0.56 17.97 1.32
C GLU A 228 -0.88 17.40 -0.06
N HIS A 229 -0.66 16.11 -0.31
CA HIS A 229 -0.80 15.54 -1.64
C HIS A 229 -2.04 14.67 -1.82
N ILE A 230 -2.66 14.21 -0.75
CA ILE A 230 -3.82 13.30 -0.80
C ILE A 230 -5.07 13.98 -0.23
N LEU A 231 -5.03 14.43 1.04
CA LEU A 231 -6.25 14.92 1.70
C LEU A 231 -6.72 16.26 1.12
N THR A 232 -5.82 17.20 0.83
CA THR A 232 -6.18 18.49 0.18
C THR A 232 -6.74 18.34 -1.23
N ARG A 233 -6.56 17.16 -1.84
CA ARG A 233 -7.09 16.82 -3.17
C ARG A 233 -8.36 15.96 -3.11
N ASN A 234 -8.99 15.84 -1.94
CA ASN A 234 -10.15 14.99 -1.71
C ASN A 234 -9.94 13.50 -2.06
N LEU A 235 -8.68 13.02 -1.98
CA LEU A 235 -8.32 11.62 -2.26
C LEU A 235 -8.25 10.77 -0.99
N GLY A 236 -8.80 11.25 0.11
CA GLY A 236 -8.82 10.52 1.38
C GLY A 236 -9.43 11.32 2.51
N MET A 237 -9.55 10.70 3.68
CA MET A 237 -10.09 11.32 4.88
C MET A 237 -9.51 10.68 6.15
N ILE A 238 -9.72 11.34 7.27
CA ILE A 238 -9.42 10.86 8.62
C ILE A 238 -10.72 10.75 9.38
N ALA A 239 -11.02 9.58 9.92
CA ALA A 239 -12.11 9.38 10.87
C ALA A 239 -11.55 9.31 12.29
N ILE A 240 -12.13 10.11 13.22
CA ILE A 240 -11.68 10.21 14.61
C ILE A 240 -12.85 9.90 15.52
N ALA A 241 -12.72 8.86 16.35
CA ALA A 241 -13.64 8.57 17.44
C ALA A 241 -13.22 9.32 18.70
N SER A 242 -14.16 9.99 19.32
CA SER A 242 -13.97 10.71 20.58
C SER A 242 -14.98 10.26 21.63
N HIS A 243 -14.55 10.22 22.88
CA HIS A 243 -15.39 10.04 24.05
C HIS A 243 -15.14 11.19 25.01
N GLN A 244 -16.19 11.89 25.41
CA GLN A 244 -16.09 13.10 26.25
C GLN A 244 -15.05 14.10 25.70
N GLN A 245 -15.14 14.39 24.40
CA GLN A 245 -14.24 15.26 23.62
C GLN A 245 -12.77 14.80 23.52
N ARG A 246 -12.42 13.67 24.13
CA ARG A 246 -11.08 13.09 24.04
C ARG A 246 -11.01 12.14 22.85
N PRO A 247 -10.08 12.32 21.89
CA PRO A 247 -9.83 11.35 20.82
C PRO A 247 -9.31 10.02 21.40
N ILE A 248 -9.98 8.91 21.06
CA ILE A 248 -9.66 7.56 21.57
C ILE A 248 -9.27 6.57 20.47
N ALA A 249 -9.69 6.81 19.23
CA ALA A 249 -9.28 6.06 18.06
C ALA A 249 -9.32 6.96 16.83
N ALA A 250 -8.49 6.69 15.85
CA ALA A 250 -8.51 7.37 14.57
C ALA A 250 -7.97 6.49 13.45
N SER A 251 -8.44 6.72 12.23
CA SER A 251 -7.96 5.99 11.06
C SER A 251 -7.86 6.90 9.85
N VAL A 252 -6.88 6.62 8.99
CA VAL A 252 -6.66 7.32 7.72
C VAL A 252 -7.06 6.40 6.59
N TYR A 253 -7.89 6.92 5.72
CA TYR A 253 -8.39 6.24 4.54
C TYR A 253 -8.04 7.01 3.27
N PHE A 254 -7.86 6.28 2.19
CA PHE A 254 -7.70 6.85 0.86
C PHE A 254 -8.83 6.39 -0.04
N GLN A 255 -9.14 7.19 -1.07
CA GLN A 255 -10.08 6.81 -2.12
C GLN A 255 -9.64 7.40 -3.45
N MET A 256 -9.69 6.58 -4.50
CA MET A 256 -9.54 7.02 -5.87
C MET A 256 -10.55 6.25 -6.73
N GLY A 257 -11.47 7.00 -7.34
CA GLY A 257 -12.61 6.41 -8.04
C GLY A 257 -13.43 5.48 -7.15
N ALA A 258 -13.70 4.28 -7.62
CA ALA A 258 -14.51 3.28 -6.91
C ALA A 258 -13.75 2.48 -5.83
N ARG A 259 -12.47 2.76 -5.61
CA ARG A 259 -11.61 2.01 -4.69
C ARG A 259 -11.22 2.84 -3.49
N ALA A 260 -11.56 2.36 -2.30
CA ALA A 260 -11.10 2.91 -1.03
C ALA A 260 -10.10 1.98 -0.33
N VAL A 261 -9.24 2.54 0.49
CA VAL A 261 -8.22 1.80 1.25
C VAL A 261 -8.19 2.30 2.69
N TYR A 262 -8.34 1.39 3.65
CA TYR A 262 -7.98 1.61 5.05
C TYR A 262 -6.47 1.52 5.20
N LYS A 263 -5.83 2.68 5.38
CA LYS A 263 -4.35 2.71 5.32
C LYS A 263 -3.69 2.65 6.68
N TYR A 264 -4.20 3.41 7.64
CA TYR A 264 -3.63 3.44 8.99
C TYR A 264 -4.74 3.50 10.03
N GLY A 265 -4.58 2.72 11.09
CA GLY A 265 -5.44 2.78 12.27
C GLY A 265 -4.63 2.92 13.54
N ALA A 266 -5.14 3.70 14.48
CA ALA A 266 -4.54 3.95 15.77
C ALA A 266 -5.60 4.06 16.87
N SER A 267 -5.28 3.63 18.08
CA SER A 267 -6.19 3.72 19.22
C SER A 267 -5.44 3.89 20.53
N ASP A 268 -6.08 4.58 21.47
CA ASP A 268 -5.63 4.62 22.86
C ASP A 268 -6.08 3.34 23.57
N GLU A 269 -5.12 2.58 24.09
CA GLU A 269 -5.35 1.29 24.74
C GLU A 269 -6.26 1.41 25.97
N ALA A 270 -6.14 2.48 26.72
CA ALA A 270 -6.96 2.72 27.90
C ALA A 270 -8.47 2.77 27.59
N PHE A 271 -8.82 3.09 26.34
CA PHE A 271 -10.20 3.21 25.87
C PHE A 271 -10.65 2.10 24.94
N GLN A 272 -9.89 1.01 24.77
CA GLN A 272 -10.27 -0.11 23.89
C GLN A 272 -11.60 -0.76 24.26
N HIS A 273 -11.97 -0.71 25.53
CA HIS A 273 -13.25 -1.22 26.03
C HIS A 273 -14.46 -0.47 25.46
N LEU A 274 -14.29 0.78 25.00
CA LEU A 274 -15.31 1.59 24.34
C LEU A 274 -15.49 1.29 22.85
N ARG A 275 -14.65 0.41 22.26
CA ARG A 275 -14.77 -0.03 20.86
C ARG A 275 -14.67 1.08 19.82
N GLY A 276 -13.95 2.18 20.10
CA GLY A 276 -13.80 3.33 19.21
C GLY A 276 -13.31 2.97 17.80
N ALA A 277 -12.39 2.02 17.66
CA ALA A 277 -11.90 1.57 16.35
C ALA A 277 -13.00 0.93 15.48
N ASN A 278 -13.97 0.24 16.11
CA ASN A 278 -15.08 -0.38 15.37
C ASN A 278 -16.04 0.70 14.83
N VAL A 279 -16.41 1.69 15.61
CA VAL A 279 -17.30 2.74 15.11
C VAL A 279 -16.61 3.63 14.09
N VAL A 280 -15.29 3.90 14.21
CA VAL A 280 -14.49 4.59 13.17
C VAL A 280 -14.57 3.85 11.84
N MET A 281 -14.36 2.54 11.85
CA MET A 281 -14.42 1.73 10.61
C MET A 281 -15.82 1.74 10.02
N TRP A 282 -16.87 1.64 10.85
CA TRP A 282 -18.24 1.67 10.40
C TRP A 282 -18.61 3.00 9.74
N GLU A 283 -18.28 4.13 10.38
CA GLU A 283 -18.52 5.47 9.82
C GLU A 283 -17.72 5.69 8.52
N ALA A 284 -16.52 5.14 8.43
CA ALA A 284 -15.72 5.19 7.22
C ALA A 284 -16.34 4.37 6.08
N ILE A 285 -16.85 3.18 6.35
CA ILE A 285 -17.59 2.35 5.38
C ILE A 285 -18.77 3.14 4.80
N LYS A 286 -19.60 3.73 5.66
CA LYS A 286 -20.75 4.55 5.25
C LYS A 286 -20.30 5.75 4.40
N TRP A 287 -19.28 6.47 4.86
CA TRP A 287 -18.76 7.64 4.15
C TRP A 287 -18.26 7.28 2.75
N HIS A 288 -17.44 6.24 2.63
CA HIS A 288 -16.90 5.81 1.35
C HIS A 288 -17.99 5.31 0.38
N ALA A 289 -18.99 4.59 0.88
CA ALA A 289 -20.14 4.15 0.09
C ALA A 289 -20.94 5.33 -0.47
N ARG A 290 -21.23 6.33 0.37
CA ARG A 290 -21.91 7.58 -0.04
C ARG A 290 -21.07 8.41 -1.03
N ASN A 291 -19.74 8.30 -1.00
CA ASN A 291 -18.82 8.99 -1.91
C ASN A 291 -18.42 8.11 -3.12
N GLY A 292 -19.21 7.09 -3.46
CA GLY A 292 -19.12 6.33 -4.70
C GLY A 292 -18.11 5.20 -4.71
N ALA A 293 -17.43 4.91 -3.59
CA ALA A 293 -16.58 3.73 -3.51
C ALA A 293 -17.43 2.45 -3.58
N LYS A 294 -16.92 1.44 -4.29
CA LYS A 294 -17.52 0.11 -4.41
C LYS A 294 -16.80 -0.93 -3.57
N THR A 295 -15.55 -0.66 -3.21
CA THR A 295 -14.74 -1.56 -2.38
C THR A 295 -13.92 -0.78 -1.37
N LEU A 296 -13.74 -1.38 -0.18
CA LEU A 296 -12.79 -0.91 0.83
C LEU A 296 -11.77 -2.02 1.10
N HIS A 297 -10.52 -1.80 0.68
CA HIS A 297 -9.41 -2.68 0.96
C HIS A 297 -8.89 -2.44 2.38
N LEU A 298 -8.76 -3.51 3.18
CA LEU A 298 -8.37 -3.41 4.59
C LEU A 298 -6.86 -3.62 4.84
N GLY A 299 -6.06 -3.58 3.78
CA GLY A 299 -4.62 -3.80 3.85
C GLY A 299 -4.24 -5.28 4.03
N ARG A 300 -2.93 -5.55 3.99
CA ARG A 300 -2.39 -6.90 4.14
C ARG A 300 -2.40 -7.39 5.59
N THR A 301 -2.35 -8.71 5.74
CA THR A 301 -2.23 -9.41 7.03
C THR A 301 -1.19 -10.51 6.88
N SER A 302 -0.21 -10.57 7.76
CA SER A 302 0.77 -11.67 7.81
C SER A 302 0.06 -13.00 8.00
N LEU A 303 0.52 -14.06 7.33
CA LEU A 303 -0.15 -15.38 7.34
C LEU A 303 -0.36 -15.93 8.75
N GLY A 304 0.56 -15.67 9.67
CA GLY A 304 0.47 -16.10 11.08
C GLY A 304 -0.33 -15.17 12.00
N ASN A 305 -0.87 -14.03 11.51
CA ASN A 305 -1.62 -13.10 12.36
C ASN A 305 -3.12 -13.38 12.36
N GLU A 306 -3.52 -14.48 12.98
CA GLU A 306 -4.92 -14.92 13.06
C GLU A 306 -5.85 -13.89 13.74
N GLY A 307 -5.35 -13.12 14.69
CA GLY A 307 -6.15 -12.08 15.36
C GLY A 307 -6.59 -10.98 14.42
N LEU A 308 -5.66 -10.44 13.63
CA LEU A 308 -5.94 -9.42 12.63
C LEU A 308 -6.77 -9.98 11.47
N ARG A 309 -6.49 -11.21 11.03
CA ARG A 309 -7.26 -11.91 10.00
C ARG A 309 -8.73 -12.02 10.40
N ARG A 310 -9.01 -12.54 11.61
CA ARG A 310 -10.38 -12.66 12.15
C ARG A 310 -11.07 -11.30 12.28
N PHE A 311 -10.34 -10.28 12.75
CA PHE A 311 -10.88 -8.92 12.83
C PHE A 311 -11.34 -8.43 11.44
N LYS A 312 -10.55 -8.64 10.39
CA LYS A 312 -10.89 -8.18 9.03
C LYS A 312 -12.05 -8.98 8.43
N LEU A 313 -12.04 -10.29 8.60
CA LEU A 313 -13.14 -11.15 8.14
C LEU A 313 -14.47 -10.80 8.79
N GLY A 314 -14.45 -10.38 10.06
CA GLY A 314 -15.64 -9.93 10.78
C GLY A 314 -16.40 -8.77 10.12
N TRP A 315 -15.74 -8.02 9.24
CA TRP A 315 -16.36 -6.96 8.43
C TRP A 315 -17.07 -7.45 7.18
N GLY A 316 -17.24 -8.76 7.00
CA GLY A 316 -17.79 -9.34 5.79
C GLY A 316 -16.84 -9.24 4.60
N ALA A 317 -15.55 -9.17 4.86
CA ALA A 317 -14.54 -9.04 3.83
C ALA A 317 -14.31 -10.38 3.10
N THR A 318 -14.07 -10.30 1.80
CA THR A 318 -13.47 -11.38 1.02
C THR A 318 -11.97 -11.39 1.23
N GLU A 319 -11.40 -12.58 1.39
CA GLU A 319 -9.96 -12.78 1.58
C GLU A 319 -9.33 -13.31 0.30
N GLN A 320 -8.14 -12.82 0.00
CA GLN A 320 -7.28 -13.32 -1.07
C GLN A 320 -5.84 -13.42 -0.55
N LYS A 321 -5.04 -14.31 -1.14
CA LYS A 321 -3.61 -14.38 -0.90
C LYS A 321 -2.89 -13.52 -1.91
N ILE A 322 -1.99 -12.67 -1.44
CA ILE A 322 -1.07 -11.91 -2.29
C ILE A 322 0.35 -12.40 -2.07
N GLU A 323 1.13 -12.41 -3.13
CA GLU A 323 2.52 -12.83 -3.12
C GLU A 323 3.41 -11.73 -3.69
N TYR A 324 4.52 -11.50 -3.01
CA TYR A 324 5.56 -10.62 -3.49
C TYR A 324 6.61 -11.43 -4.23
N VAL A 325 7.23 -10.83 -5.20
CA VAL A 325 8.34 -11.44 -5.95
C VAL A 325 9.54 -10.51 -5.83
N LYS A 326 10.69 -11.07 -5.48
CA LYS A 326 11.95 -10.33 -5.37
C LYS A 326 13.03 -11.00 -6.20
N TYR A 327 13.71 -10.21 -7.02
CA TYR A 327 14.79 -10.67 -7.87
C TYR A 327 16.10 -9.98 -7.52
N ASP A 328 17.13 -10.78 -7.21
CA ASP A 328 18.48 -10.33 -6.97
C ASP A 328 19.19 -10.10 -8.31
N LEU A 329 19.48 -8.85 -8.64
CA LEU A 329 20.12 -8.45 -9.90
C LEU A 329 21.60 -8.78 -9.96
N ARG A 330 22.26 -8.98 -8.80
CA ARG A 330 23.69 -9.33 -8.74
C ARG A 330 23.94 -10.81 -9.01
N HIS A 331 23.07 -11.65 -8.44
CA HIS A 331 23.19 -13.10 -8.55
C HIS A 331 22.23 -13.71 -9.58
N ASN A 332 21.40 -12.88 -10.24
CA ASN A 332 20.41 -13.30 -11.24
C ASN A 332 19.50 -14.44 -10.75
N ARG A 333 18.91 -14.26 -9.55
CA ARG A 333 18.03 -15.27 -8.93
C ARG A 333 16.88 -14.65 -8.17
N TYR A 334 15.79 -15.39 -8.04
CA TYR A 334 14.72 -15.05 -7.13
C TYR A 334 15.13 -15.27 -5.67
N VAL A 335 14.59 -14.46 -4.76
CA VAL A 335 14.91 -14.47 -3.33
C VAL A 335 13.66 -14.78 -2.54
N THR A 336 13.74 -15.75 -1.62
CA THR A 336 12.72 -16.03 -0.61
C THR A 336 13.13 -15.39 0.70
N GLU A 337 12.18 -14.72 1.36
CA GLU A 337 12.37 -14.03 2.64
C GLU A 337 11.36 -14.58 3.67
N THR A 338 11.64 -14.36 4.93
CA THR A 338 10.73 -14.70 6.03
C THR A 338 10.04 -13.43 6.52
N ASP A 339 8.71 -13.48 6.72
CA ASP A 339 7.95 -12.38 7.34
C ASP A 339 8.19 -12.36 8.86
N GLU A 340 9.29 -11.74 9.26
CA GLU A 340 9.62 -11.54 10.68
C GLU A 340 8.92 -10.30 11.22
N THR A 341 7.72 -10.46 11.76
CA THR A 341 6.95 -9.37 12.35
C THR A 341 7.38 -8.99 13.77
N THR A 342 8.15 -9.84 14.42
CA THR A 342 8.61 -9.66 15.82
C THR A 342 10.08 -10.02 15.97
N GLY A 343 10.83 -9.13 16.64
CA GLY A 343 12.23 -9.36 16.95
C GLY A 343 12.58 -8.80 18.34
N TRP A 344 13.81 -9.05 18.83
CA TRP A 344 14.31 -8.50 20.09
C TRP A 344 14.22 -6.97 20.19
N TYR A 345 14.32 -6.28 19.05
CA TYR A 345 14.24 -4.83 18.94
C TYR A 345 12.86 -4.27 19.35
N ASN A 346 11.77 -5.05 19.24
CA ASN A 346 10.45 -4.63 19.70
C ASN A 346 10.44 -4.30 21.20
N ARG A 347 11.18 -5.05 22.02
CA ARG A 347 11.27 -4.79 23.46
C ARG A 347 11.97 -3.47 23.75
N VAL A 348 12.99 -3.11 22.96
CA VAL A 348 13.72 -1.86 23.09
C VAL A 348 12.80 -0.67 22.79
N PHE A 349 12.05 -0.72 21.69
CA PHE A 349 11.16 0.38 21.31
C PHE A 349 9.97 0.57 22.26
N ASN A 350 9.55 -0.45 22.99
CA ASN A 350 8.49 -0.33 24.01
C ASN A 350 8.90 0.60 25.17
N ILE A 351 10.16 0.60 25.55
CA ILE A 351 10.68 1.35 26.72
C ILE A 351 11.31 2.69 26.34
N LEU A 352 11.65 2.90 25.07
CA LEU A 352 12.27 4.15 24.61
C LEU A 352 11.36 5.37 24.83
N PRO A 353 11.91 6.53 25.23
CA PRO A 353 11.18 7.78 25.24
C PRO A 353 10.62 8.09 23.85
N MET A 354 9.38 8.62 23.77
CA MET A 354 8.69 8.87 22.50
C MET A 354 9.49 9.79 21.57
N GLY A 355 10.17 10.81 22.11
CA GLY A 355 10.99 11.72 21.31
C GLY A 355 12.13 11.01 20.58
N LEU A 356 12.84 10.11 21.29
CA LEU A 356 13.93 9.31 20.70
C LEU A 356 13.39 8.28 19.69
N SER A 357 12.29 7.61 20.03
CA SER A 357 11.63 6.67 19.11
C SER A 357 11.19 7.34 17.79
N ARG A 358 10.69 8.57 17.86
CA ARG A 358 10.34 9.39 16.67
C ARG A 358 11.56 9.77 15.83
N LEU A 359 12.68 10.14 16.48
CA LEU A 359 13.92 10.46 15.78
C LEU A 359 14.48 9.23 15.06
N ILE A 360 14.55 8.10 15.74
CA ILE A 360 14.97 6.82 15.14
C ILE A 360 14.07 6.46 13.96
N GLY A 361 12.75 6.58 14.12
CA GLY A 361 11.81 6.36 13.02
C GLY A 361 12.07 7.26 11.83
N ALA A 362 12.35 8.55 12.05
CA ALA A 362 12.63 9.50 10.98
C ALA A 362 13.88 9.11 10.16
N VAL A 363 14.89 8.54 10.81
CA VAL A 363 16.10 8.05 10.12
C VAL A 363 15.84 6.70 9.44
N LEU A 364 15.26 5.72 10.13
CA LEU A 364 15.15 4.35 9.64
C LEU A 364 14.20 4.20 8.46
N TYR A 365 13.03 4.85 8.49
CA TYR A 365 11.99 4.62 7.48
C TYR A 365 12.43 4.93 6.04
N ARG A 366 13.31 5.89 5.83
CA ARG A 366 13.88 6.15 4.50
C ARG A 366 14.75 5.00 3.96
N HIS A 367 15.22 4.12 4.84
CA HIS A 367 16.13 3.01 4.52
C HIS A 367 15.43 1.64 4.51
N CYS A 368 14.29 1.52 5.23
CA CYS A 368 13.55 0.28 5.43
C CYS A 368 12.30 0.16 4.54
N ALA A 369 12.33 0.82 3.37
CA ALA A 369 11.24 0.77 2.41
C ALA A 369 11.16 -0.60 1.73
#